data_6e816ab930251aa221a733ded67cc578
#
_entry.id   6e816ab930251aa221a733ded67cc578
#
_cell.length_a   1.000
_cell.length_b   1.000
_cell.length_c   1.000
_cell.angle_alpha   90.00
_cell.angle_beta   90.00
_cell.angle_gamma   90.00
#
_symmetry.space_group_name_H-M   'P 1'
#
loop_
_entity.id
_entity.type
_entity.pdbx_description
1 polymer ?
#
loop_
_entity_poly.entity_id
_entity_poly.type
_entity_poly.pdbx_seq_one_letter_code
_entity_poly.pdbx_strand_id
1 'polypeptide(L)'
;MSLKSIKNQSLDDIIDFTGETNGEILFPIDELKYIINSVLERDGAKALISDNRNGYTDLITTINDVFWSNKINEDDIIVVSGAQQGIDITAKSILGVNDNVIVEKPTYVGALSVFKWRKVNLFEVPIEHDGVDLNKFEKILQKNDIRCFYAMSYFQYPTGVSYSLEKKKRILELAEIYDFYIIEDDYLSELIYENSMEYVPFKWLDKNDRVIYIKSFSKIFLPGIRIGYMIVPECYRETIQSSKHNTDITTSSLMQRSLQMYIQSGKWKENIKALNDEYRKRYTLMKSILDSDFKDIASYMDPKGGLNFYVTLKNKNIDTKELFRALKKKGVYITPGAMLFTKENNGQDAFRLAFYQTNDDKIIKGMKILKEEILYQLSANAL
;
A
#
# COMPACT_ATOMS: atom_id res chain seq x y z
N MET A 1 -4.18 2.83 29.42
CA MET A 1 -3.57 4.10 29.87
C MET A 1 -4.40 5.25 29.38
N SER A 2 -4.82 6.14 30.28
CA SER A 2 -5.86 7.14 30.12
C SER A 2 -5.51 8.24 29.11
N LEU A 3 -6.47 8.59 28.25
CA LEU A 3 -6.47 9.71 27.29
C LEU A 3 -6.27 11.12 27.90
N LYS A 4 -5.91 11.26 29.16
CA LYS A 4 -5.83 12.52 29.89
C LYS A 4 -4.53 13.31 29.75
N SER A 5 -3.49 12.82 29.05
CA SER A 5 -2.18 13.51 28.95
C SER A 5 -1.92 14.24 27.63
N ILE A 6 -2.90 14.31 26.69
CA ILE A 6 -2.73 14.96 25.36
C ILE A 6 -3.38 16.37 25.33
N LYS A 7 -3.65 16.97 26.45
CA LYS A 7 -4.54 18.17 26.55
C LYS A 7 -3.91 19.53 26.22
N ASN A 8 -2.68 19.66 25.67
CA ASN A 8 -2.08 20.99 25.44
C ASN A 8 -1.25 21.18 24.15
N GLN A 9 -1.35 20.30 23.14
CA GLN A 9 -0.84 20.64 21.82
C GLN A 9 -2.03 20.87 20.88
N SER A 10 -2.09 22.04 20.21
CA SER A 10 -3.04 22.24 19.12
C SER A 10 -2.75 21.19 18.03
N LEU A 11 -3.76 20.66 17.36
CA LEU A 11 -3.58 19.72 16.25
C LEU A 11 -2.67 20.30 15.16
N ASP A 12 -2.59 21.62 15.07
CA ASP A 12 -1.74 22.35 14.12
C ASP A 12 -0.23 22.25 14.42
N ASP A 13 0.16 21.92 15.66
CA ASP A 13 1.58 21.80 16.05
C ASP A 13 2.16 20.39 15.81
N ILE A 14 1.32 19.41 15.46
CA ILE A 14 1.74 18.04 15.22
C ILE A 14 2.38 17.92 13.83
N ILE A 15 3.56 17.28 13.79
CA ILE A 15 4.25 16.87 12.56
C ILE A 15 4.10 15.38 12.44
N ASP A 16 3.29 14.93 11.49
CA ASP A 16 2.97 13.51 11.34
C ASP A 16 3.60 12.91 10.06
N PHE A 17 4.61 12.08 10.27
CA PHE A 17 5.21 11.25 9.23
C PHE A 17 4.69 9.80 9.25
N THR A 18 3.61 9.49 9.98
CA THR A 18 2.99 8.16 9.91
C THR A 18 2.05 8.03 8.70
N GLY A 19 1.53 9.14 8.18
CA GLY A 19 0.55 9.14 7.10
C GLY A 19 -0.80 8.50 7.48
N GLU A 20 -1.11 8.44 8.78
CA GLU A 20 -2.34 7.84 9.32
C GLU A 20 -3.35 8.90 9.79
N THR A 21 -2.91 10.12 10.02
CA THR A 21 -3.79 11.23 10.40
C THR A 21 -4.42 11.88 9.18
N ASN A 22 -5.49 12.66 9.41
CA ASN A 22 -6.15 13.44 8.37
C ASN A 22 -5.33 14.69 8.05
N GLY A 23 -4.18 14.51 7.42
CA GLY A 23 -3.41 15.60 6.84
C GLY A 23 -4.16 16.26 5.68
N GLU A 24 -3.49 17.19 5.01
CA GLU A 24 -4.04 17.89 3.86
C GLU A 24 -4.48 16.91 2.76
N ILE A 25 -5.80 16.84 2.51
CA ILE A 25 -6.36 16.01 1.45
C ILE A 25 -6.34 16.86 0.18
N LEU A 26 -5.44 16.52 -0.74
CA LEU A 26 -5.34 17.14 -2.05
C LEU A 26 -6.40 16.55 -3.00
N PHE A 27 -7.67 16.87 -2.74
CA PHE A 27 -8.77 16.47 -3.61
C PHE A 27 -9.77 17.61 -3.78
N PRO A 28 -10.23 17.89 -5.00
CA PRO A 28 -11.22 18.94 -5.28
C PRO A 28 -12.60 18.52 -4.77
N ILE A 29 -12.99 18.97 -3.59
CA ILE A 29 -14.28 18.65 -2.95
C ILE A 29 -15.46 19.06 -3.83
N ASP A 30 -15.37 20.18 -4.52
CA ASP A 30 -16.45 20.68 -5.38
C ASP A 30 -16.65 19.77 -6.61
N GLU A 31 -15.60 19.15 -7.10
CA GLU A 31 -15.67 18.10 -8.12
C GLU A 31 -16.46 16.88 -7.62
N LEU A 32 -16.18 16.43 -6.38
CA LEU A 32 -16.91 15.31 -5.79
C LEU A 32 -18.39 15.63 -5.61
N LYS A 33 -18.73 16.84 -5.14
CA LYS A 33 -20.14 17.30 -5.04
C LYS A 33 -20.83 17.25 -6.41
N TYR A 34 -20.15 17.78 -7.44
CA TYR A 34 -20.67 17.77 -8.81
C TYR A 34 -20.92 16.34 -9.29
N ILE A 35 -19.95 15.44 -9.12
CA ILE A 35 -20.07 14.03 -9.53
C ILE A 35 -21.22 13.34 -8.83
N ILE A 36 -21.32 13.46 -7.49
CA ILE A 36 -22.39 12.82 -6.72
C ILE A 36 -23.78 13.34 -7.16
N ASN A 37 -23.93 14.65 -7.33
CA ASN A 37 -25.18 15.23 -7.80
C ASN A 37 -25.53 14.72 -9.20
N SER A 38 -24.58 14.72 -10.13
CA SER A 38 -24.76 14.22 -11.49
C SER A 38 -25.17 12.73 -11.53
N VAL A 39 -24.58 11.90 -10.64
CA VAL A 39 -24.99 10.50 -10.51
C VAL A 39 -26.44 10.39 -10.01
N LEU A 40 -26.83 11.16 -8.99
CA LEU A 40 -28.19 11.15 -8.46
C LEU A 40 -29.21 11.68 -9.50
N GLU A 41 -28.85 12.67 -10.28
CA GLU A 41 -29.69 13.19 -11.39
C GLU A 41 -29.83 12.15 -12.51
N ARG A 42 -28.74 11.48 -12.90
CA ARG A 42 -28.73 10.49 -13.98
C ARG A 42 -29.48 9.20 -13.62
N ASP A 43 -29.20 8.66 -12.42
CA ASP A 43 -29.60 7.30 -12.03
C ASP A 43 -30.75 7.28 -11.03
N GLY A 44 -31.03 8.38 -10.34
CA GLY A 44 -32.10 8.50 -9.34
C GLY A 44 -31.98 7.44 -8.25
N ALA A 45 -33.10 6.79 -7.93
CA ALA A 45 -33.16 5.75 -6.91
C ALA A 45 -32.26 4.52 -7.20
N LYS A 46 -31.91 4.27 -8.47
CA LYS A 46 -31.01 3.16 -8.82
C LYS A 46 -29.60 3.33 -8.23
N ALA A 47 -29.16 4.56 -8.00
CA ALA A 47 -27.88 4.83 -7.36
C ALA A 47 -27.85 4.42 -5.87
N LEU A 48 -28.99 4.20 -5.26
CA LEU A 48 -29.16 3.96 -3.81
C LEU A 48 -29.53 2.52 -3.46
N ILE A 49 -29.65 1.65 -4.46
CA ILE A 49 -29.93 0.22 -4.27
C ILE A 49 -28.69 -0.62 -4.58
N SER A 50 -28.71 -1.89 -4.14
CA SER A 50 -27.61 -2.82 -4.39
C SER A 50 -27.45 -3.14 -5.88
N ASP A 51 -26.19 -3.21 -6.33
CA ASP A 51 -25.81 -3.66 -7.67
C ASP A 51 -25.56 -5.17 -7.73
N ASN A 52 -25.01 -5.64 -8.86
CA ASN A 52 -24.59 -7.02 -9.07
C ASN A 52 -23.55 -7.45 -8.02
N ARG A 53 -23.39 -8.77 -7.83
CA ARG A 53 -22.44 -9.35 -6.87
C ARG A 53 -21.00 -8.89 -7.10
N ASN A 54 -20.59 -8.74 -8.37
CA ASN A 54 -19.24 -8.30 -8.75
C ASN A 54 -19.06 -6.78 -8.64
N GLY A 55 -20.15 -6.03 -8.56
CA GLY A 55 -20.17 -4.57 -8.53
C GLY A 55 -20.99 -3.95 -9.67
N TYR A 56 -20.93 -2.63 -9.79
CA TYR A 56 -21.62 -1.88 -10.84
C TYR A 56 -20.98 -2.17 -12.21
N THR A 57 -21.76 -2.68 -13.15
CA THR A 57 -21.28 -3.16 -14.45
C THR A 57 -20.51 -2.10 -15.22
N ASP A 58 -21.02 -0.87 -15.30
CA ASP A 58 -20.34 0.19 -16.05
C ASP A 58 -18.99 0.59 -15.40
N LEU A 59 -18.85 0.43 -14.07
CA LEU A 59 -17.53 0.62 -13.41
C LEU A 59 -16.58 -0.49 -13.81
N ILE A 60 -17.02 -1.74 -13.85
CA ILE A 60 -16.22 -2.89 -14.24
C ILE A 60 -15.72 -2.72 -15.69
N THR A 61 -16.64 -2.38 -16.61
CA THR A 61 -16.28 -2.08 -18.00
C THR A 61 -15.30 -0.91 -18.10
N THR A 62 -15.53 0.18 -17.34
CA THR A 62 -14.63 1.34 -17.31
C THR A 62 -13.24 0.97 -16.78
N ILE A 63 -13.16 0.13 -15.74
CA ILE A 63 -11.89 -0.38 -15.20
C ILE A 63 -11.15 -1.19 -16.27
N ASN A 64 -11.84 -2.10 -16.93
CA ASN A 64 -11.24 -2.95 -17.97
C ASN A 64 -10.73 -2.12 -19.16
N ASP A 65 -11.51 -1.16 -19.62
CA ASP A 65 -11.11 -0.27 -20.71
C ASP A 65 -9.88 0.58 -20.34
N VAL A 66 -9.96 1.31 -19.24
CA VAL A 66 -8.99 2.36 -18.88
C VAL A 66 -7.67 1.80 -18.34
N PHE A 67 -7.72 0.75 -17.51
CA PHE A 67 -6.53 0.21 -16.85
C PHE A 67 -6.00 -1.08 -17.50
N TRP A 68 -6.83 -1.79 -18.26
CA TRP A 68 -6.48 -3.11 -18.82
C TRP A 68 -6.63 -3.20 -20.34
N SER A 69 -6.99 -2.12 -21.02
CA SER A 69 -7.15 -2.06 -22.48
C SER A 69 -8.07 -3.18 -23.01
N ASN A 70 -9.14 -3.48 -22.27
CA ASN A 70 -10.13 -4.54 -22.56
C ASN A 70 -9.54 -5.96 -22.68
N LYS A 71 -8.44 -6.25 -21.96
CA LYS A 71 -7.77 -7.57 -22.02
C LYS A 71 -8.22 -8.54 -20.94
N ILE A 72 -8.99 -8.08 -19.95
CA ILE A 72 -9.46 -8.91 -18.84
C ILE A 72 -10.91 -9.33 -19.12
N ASN A 73 -11.25 -10.57 -18.76
CA ASN A 73 -12.65 -10.97 -18.73
C ASN A 73 -13.35 -10.21 -17.60
N GLU A 74 -14.44 -9.49 -17.90
CA GLU A 74 -15.16 -8.69 -16.91
C GLU A 74 -15.73 -9.52 -15.75
N ASP A 75 -16.04 -10.81 -15.98
CA ASP A 75 -16.46 -11.71 -14.92
C ASP A 75 -15.39 -11.99 -13.86
N ASP A 76 -14.12 -11.76 -14.18
CA ASP A 76 -12.97 -11.89 -13.28
C ASP A 76 -12.73 -10.63 -12.45
N ILE A 77 -13.39 -9.52 -12.78
CA ILE A 77 -13.26 -8.26 -12.07
C ILE A 77 -14.32 -8.17 -10.97
N ILE A 78 -13.87 -7.99 -9.74
CA ILE A 78 -14.75 -7.89 -8.56
C ILE A 78 -14.45 -6.58 -7.83
N VAL A 79 -15.47 -5.73 -7.65
CA VAL A 79 -15.34 -4.49 -6.87
C VAL A 79 -15.37 -4.81 -5.38
N VAL A 80 -14.43 -4.24 -4.63
CA VAL A 80 -14.26 -4.45 -3.19
C VAL A 80 -14.22 -3.15 -2.41
N SER A 81 -14.42 -3.21 -1.09
CA SER A 81 -14.37 -2.05 -0.20
C SER A 81 -12.92 -1.71 0.21
N GLY A 82 -12.04 -1.60 -0.81
CA GLY A 82 -10.61 -1.32 -0.70
C GLY A 82 -9.73 -2.57 -0.59
N ALA A 83 -8.40 -2.40 -0.70
CA ALA A 83 -7.45 -3.51 -0.75
C ALA A 83 -7.51 -4.43 0.48
N GLN A 84 -7.72 -3.88 1.68
CA GLN A 84 -7.80 -4.69 2.91
C GLN A 84 -8.92 -5.75 2.84
N GLN A 85 -10.08 -5.40 2.25
CA GLN A 85 -11.14 -6.37 2.01
C GLN A 85 -10.73 -7.39 0.94
N GLY A 86 -10.09 -6.94 -0.13
CA GLY A 86 -9.58 -7.84 -1.18
C GLY A 86 -8.61 -8.89 -0.63
N ILE A 87 -7.67 -8.47 0.23
CA ILE A 87 -6.73 -9.38 0.90
C ILE A 87 -7.47 -10.37 1.82
N ASP A 88 -8.44 -9.90 2.62
CA ASP A 88 -9.20 -10.76 3.54
C ASP A 88 -10.05 -11.78 2.80
N ILE A 89 -10.76 -11.34 1.75
CA ILE A 89 -11.57 -12.22 0.90
C ILE A 89 -10.68 -13.26 0.19
N THR A 90 -9.55 -12.85 -0.36
CA THR A 90 -8.59 -13.77 -0.98
C THR A 90 -8.11 -14.80 0.02
N ALA A 91 -7.66 -14.37 1.19
CA ALA A 91 -7.19 -15.28 2.23
C ALA A 91 -8.28 -16.26 2.69
N LYS A 92 -9.54 -15.82 2.80
CA LYS A 92 -10.68 -16.68 3.11
C LYS A 92 -10.95 -17.73 2.03
N SER A 93 -10.71 -17.38 0.77
CA SER A 93 -11.07 -18.20 -0.37
C SER A 93 -10.03 -19.25 -0.73
N ILE A 94 -8.73 -18.93 -0.55
CA ILE A 94 -7.64 -19.78 -1.05
C ILE A 94 -6.78 -20.41 0.06
N LEU A 95 -6.91 -19.95 1.34
CA LEU A 95 -6.05 -20.39 2.44
C LEU A 95 -6.81 -21.20 3.49
N GLY A 96 -6.29 -22.38 3.77
CA GLY A 96 -6.63 -23.20 4.93
C GLY A 96 -5.76 -22.90 6.15
N VAL A 97 -6.11 -23.52 7.28
CA VAL A 97 -5.27 -23.49 8.51
C VAL A 97 -3.99 -24.27 8.23
N ASN A 98 -2.83 -23.71 8.66
CA ASN A 98 -1.48 -24.24 8.45
C ASN A 98 -0.97 -24.22 6.99
N ASP A 99 -1.69 -23.62 6.04
CA ASP A 99 -1.12 -23.35 4.72
C ASP A 99 0.11 -22.45 4.83
N ASN A 100 1.05 -22.62 3.92
CA ASN A 100 2.28 -21.84 3.90
C ASN A 100 2.14 -20.64 2.96
N VAL A 101 2.48 -19.47 3.47
CA VAL A 101 2.42 -18.21 2.72
C VAL A 101 3.78 -17.53 2.77
N ILE A 102 4.33 -17.17 1.61
CA ILE A 102 5.51 -16.30 1.55
C ILE A 102 5.04 -14.84 1.62
N VAL A 103 5.76 -14.03 2.40
CA VAL A 103 5.57 -12.59 2.50
C VAL A 103 6.91 -11.88 2.39
N GLU A 104 6.88 -10.65 1.91
CA GLU A 104 8.03 -9.75 1.89
C GLU A 104 8.47 -9.40 3.32
N LYS A 105 9.74 -9.04 3.49
CA LYS A 105 10.33 -8.65 4.78
C LYS A 105 11.10 -7.34 4.65
N PRO A 106 10.62 -6.23 5.23
CA PRO A 106 9.32 -6.03 5.90
C PRO A 106 8.13 -5.98 4.93
N THR A 107 6.88 -5.95 5.45
CA THR A 107 5.69 -5.87 4.62
C THR A 107 4.51 -5.19 5.33
N TYR A 108 3.35 -5.12 4.67
CA TYR A 108 2.16 -4.44 5.15
C TYR A 108 1.50 -5.16 6.34
N VAL A 109 1.33 -4.44 7.44
CA VAL A 109 0.75 -4.97 8.69
C VAL A 109 -0.66 -5.48 8.52
N GLY A 110 -1.46 -4.83 7.65
CA GLY A 110 -2.83 -5.24 7.38
C GLY A 110 -2.91 -6.65 6.78
N ALA A 111 -2.02 -6.97 5.84
CA ALA A 111 -1.90 -8.31 5.26
C ALA A 111 -1.41 -9.32 6.30
N LEU A 112 -0.36 -8.98 7.08
CA LEU A 112 0.12 -9.83 8.16
C LEU A 112 -0.97 -10.16 9.18
N SER A 113 -1.83 -9.20 9.49
CA SER A 113 -2.96 -9.39 10.41
C SER A 113 -3.95 -10.41 9.86
N VAL A 114 -4.34 -10.28 8.59
CA VAL A 114 -5.24 -11.24 7.92
C VAL A 114 -4.66 -12.65 7.94
N PHE A 115 -3.41 -12.81 7.54
CA PHE A 115 -2.73 -14.11 7.51
C PHE A 115 -2.62 -14.75 8.90
N LYS A 116 -2.29 -13.96 9.93
CA LYS A 116 -2.29 -14.43 11.32
C LYS A 116 -3.67 -14.93 11.78
N TRP A 117 -4.75 -14.18 11.42
CA TRP A 117 -6.12 -14.62 11.72
C TRP A 117 -6.50 -15.91 11.00
N ARG A 118 -5.98 -16.15 9.80
CA ARG A 118 -6.17 -17.41 9.05
C ARG A 118 -5.34 -18.57 9.61
N LYS A 119 -4.43 -18.30 10.57
CA LYS A 119 -3.54 -19.30 11.20
C LYS A 119 -2.66 -20.03 10.17
N VAL A 120 -2.16 -19.29 9.20
CA VAL A 120 -1.20 -19.79 8.19
C VAL A 120 0.22 -19.70 8.73
N ASN A 121 1.14 -20.48 8.14
CA ASN A 121 2.57 -20.38 8.39
C ASN A 121 3.17 -19.29 7.49
N LEU A 122 3.87 -18.31 8.08
CA LEU A 122 4.47 -17.21 7.32
C LEU A 122 5.97 -17.44 7.13
N PHE A 123 6.40 -17.37 5.87
CA PHE A 123 7.79 -17.42 5.43
C PHE A 123 8.20 -16.04 4.92
N GLU A 124 9.14 -15.40 5.60
CA GLU A 124 9.61 -14.05 5.25
C GLU A 124 10.78 -14.11 4.27
N VAL A 125 10.70 -13.33 3.18
CA VAL A 125 11.80 -13.14 2.22
C VAL A 125 12.25 -11.67 2.24
N PRO A 126 13.55 -11.40 2.46
CA PRO A 126 14.07 -10.03 2.46
C PRO A 126 13.83 -9.31 1.13
N ILE A 127 13.53 -8.01 1.22
CA ILE A 127 13.49 -7.09 0.08
C ILE A 127 14.91 -6.58 -0.19
N GLU A 128 15.30 -6.62 -1.47
CA GLU A 128 16.48 -5.99 -2.04
C GLU A 128 16.07 -4.72 -2.82
N HIS A 129 17.03 -4.07 -3.48
CA HIS A 129 16.80 -2.80 -4.20
C HIS A 129 15.83 -2.90 -5.40
N ASP A 130 15.53 -4.10 -5.87
CA ASP A 130 14.73 -4.37 -7.07
C ASP A 130 13.69 -5.50 -6.88
N GLY A 131 13.30 -5.79 -5.65
CA GLY A 131 12.34 -6.83 -5.26
C GLY A 131 12.91 -7.81 -4.24
N VAL A 132 12.30 -8.97 -4.07
CA VAL A 132 12.74 -9.99 -3.10
C VAL A 132 14.08 -10.66 -3.47
N ASP A 133 14.80 -11.14 -2.45
CA ASP A 133 15.96 -12.04 -2.61
C ASP A 133 15.53 -13.37 -3.23
N LEU A 134 15.73 -13.53 -4.54
CA LEU A 134 15.30 -14.73 -5.28
C LEU A 134 15.99 -16.00 -4.79
N ASN A 135 17.24 -15.92 -4.33
CA ASN A 135 17.95 -17.10 -3.83
C ASN A 135 17.31 -17.64 -2.55
N LYS A 136 16.88 -16.76 -1.66
CA LYS A 136 16.13 -17.16 -0.44
C LYS A 136 14.72 -17.59 -0.78
N PHE A 137 14.08 -16.92 -1.72
CA PHE A 137 12.75 -17.27 -2.20
C PHE A 137 12.71 -18.70 -2.74
N GLU A 138 13.62 -19.06 -3.65
CA GLU A 138 13.71 -20.42 -4.22
C GLU A 138 14.06 -21.48 -3.17
N LYS A 139 14.93 -21.16 -2.19
CA LYS A 139 15.23 -22.10 -1.09
C LYS A 139 14.02 -22.40 -0.21
N ILE A 140 13.10 -21.46 -0.06
CA ILE A 140 11.85 -21.68 0.67
C ILE A 140 10.94 -22.60 -0.13
N LEU A 141 10.77 -22.34 -1.44
CA LEU A 141 9.95 -23.14 -2.34
C LEU A 141 10.42 -24.61 -2.41
N GLN A 142 11.75 -24.83 -2.46
CA GLN A 142 12.32 -26.19 -2.51
C GLN A 142 12.04 -27.04 -1.26
N LYS A 143 11.70 -26.41 -0.13
CA LYS A 143 11.54 -27.09 1.17
C LYS A 143 10.11 -27.12 1.67
N ASN A 144 9.23 -26.33 1.09
CA ASN A 144 7.88 -26.12 1.61
C ASN A 144 6.89 -26.09 0.45
N ASP A 145 5.74 -26.69 0.66
CA ASP A 145 4.58 -26.53 -0.21
C ASP A 145 3.96 -25.17 0.07
N ILE A 146 4.14 -24.22 -0.84
CA ILE A 146 3.69 -22.83 -0.70
C ILE A 146 2.37 -22.64 -1.42
N ARG A 147 1.36 -22.11 -0.71
CA ARG A 147 0.04 -21.84 -1.29
C ARG A 147 0.00 -20.52 -2.03
N CYS A 148 0.59 -19.47 -1.47
CA CYS A 148 0.67 -18.17 -2.14
C CYS A 148 1.86 -17.32 -1.68
N PHE A 149 2.20 -16.34 -2.53
CA PHE A 149 3.13 -15.26 -2.25
C PHE A 149 2.38 -13.91 -2.26
N TYR A 150 2.44 -13.15 -1.15
CA TYR A 150 1.90 -11.79 -1.08
C TYR A 150 3.00 -10.79 -1.41
N ALA A 151 2.78 -9.96 -2.43
CA ALA A 151 3.74 -8.99 -2.93
C ALA A 151 3.09 -7.64 -3.26
N MET A 152 3.84 -6.56 -3.03
CA MET A 152 3.57 -5.23 -3.55
C MET A 152 4.60 -4.90 -4.63
N SER A 153 4.23 -5.07 -5.90
CA SER A 153 5.18 -5.01 -7.01
C SER A 153 5.67 -3.58 -7.34
N TYR A 154 4.96 -2.56 -6.86
CA TYR A 154 5.31 -1.14 -6.98
C TYR A 154 5.24 -0.45 -5.62
N PHE A 155 6.29 0.34 -5.32
CA PHE A 155 6.40 1.12 -4.08
C PHE A 155 6.06 0.30 -2.83
N GLN A 156 6.67 -0.88 -2.76
CA GLN A 156 6.47 -1.86 -1.70
C GLN A 156 6.43 -1.20 -0.31
N TYR A 157 5.41 -1.49 0.46
CA TYR A 157 5.27 -0.97 1.81
C TYR A 157 6.04 -1.85 2.80
N PRO A 158 6.96 -1.27 3.59
CA PRO A 158 7.23 0.16 3.75
C PRO A 158 8.44 0.68 2.92
N THR A 159 9.16 -0.17 2.20
CA THR A 159 10.50 0.12 1.68
C THR A 159 10.50 1.09 0.49
N GLY A 160 9.38 1.21 -0.22
CA GLY A 160 9.28 1.98 -1.44
C GLY A 160 9.89 1.32 -2.68
N VAL A 161 10.43 0.11 -2.54
CA VAL A 161 11.05 -0.64 -3.64
C VAL A 161 10.01 -1.05 -4.67
N SER A 162 10.38 -0.97 -5.95
CA SER A 162 9.62 -1.55 -7.06
C SER A 162 10.37 -2.72 -7.67
N TYR A 163 9.65 -3.77 -8.02
CA TYR A 163 10.25 -4.99 -8.60
C TYR A 163 10.74 -4.75 -10.01
N SER A 164 11.93 -5.28 -10.33
CA SER A 164 12.42 -5.34 -11.69
C SER A 164 11.60 -6.30 -12.54
N LEU A 165 11.55 -6.04 -13.85
CA LEU A 165 10.85 -6.90 -14.80
C LEU A 165 11.40 -8.33 -14.79
N GLU A 166 12.72 -8.48 -14.61
CA GLU A 166 13.39 -9.77 -14.53
C GLU A 166 12.93 -10.57 -13.32
N LYS A 167 12.89 -9.95 -12.14
CA LYS A 167 12.39 -10.63 -10.92
C LYS A 167 10.93 -11.01 -11.03
N LYS A 168 10.08 -10.14 -11.61
CA LYS A 168 8.66 -10.47 -11.86
C LYS A 168 8.51 -11.69 -12.75
N LYS A 169 9.22 -11.75 -13.88
CA LYS A 169 9.19 -12.91 -14.78
C LYS A 169 9.66 -14.18 -14.08
N ARG A 170 10.77 -14.10 -13.33
CA ARG A 170 11.28 -15.28 -12.61
C ARG A 170 10.32 -15.78 -11.54
N ILE A 171 9.66 -14.89 -10.79
CA ILE A 171 8.66 -15.27 -9.78
C ILE A 171 7.44 -15.94 -10.44
N LEU A 172 6.98 -15.44 -11.60
CA LEU A 172 5.89 -16.09 -12.35
C LEU A 172 6.27 -17.49 -12.86
N GLU A 173 7.49 -17.68 -13.36
CA GLU A 173 8.00 -19.02 -13.73
C GLU A 173 8.02 -19.96 -12.51
N LEU A 174 8.48 -19.46 -11.35
CA LEU A 174 8.48 -20.23 -10.11
C LEU A 174 7.07 -20.55 -9.62
N ALA A 175 6.10 -19.64 -9.81
CA ALA A 175 4.71 -19.87 -9.48
C ALA A 175 4.10 -21.04 -10.29
N GLU A 176 4.51 -21.18 -11.54
CA GLU A 176 4.12 -22.32 -12.38
C GLU A 176 4.80 -23.62 -11.93
N ILE A 177 6.14 -23.58 -11.72
CA ILE A 177 6.93 -24.77 -11.34
C ILE A 177 6.50 -25.34 -9.98
N TYR A 178 6.22 -24.48 -9.00
CA TYR A 178 5.92 -24.86 -7.61
C TYR A 178 4.42 -24.77 -7.26
N ASP A 179 3.56 -24.52 -8.24
CA ASP A 179 2.09 -24.48 -8.11
C ASP A 179 1.56 -23.56 -7.00
N PHE A 180 2.06 -22.33 -6.92
CA PHE A 180 1.55 -21.31 -6.00
C PHE A 180 0.91 -20.12 -6.72
N TYR A 181 0.10 -19.35 -6.00
CA TYR A 181 -0.54 -18.11 -6.48
C TYR A 181 0.20 -16.87 -5.96
N ILE A 182 0.13 -15.78 -6.73
CA ILE A 182 0.65 -14.48 -6.34
C ILE A 182 -0.52 -13.58 -5.97
N ILE A 183 -0.51 -13.01 -4.76
CA ILE A 183 -1.44 -11.94 -4.36
C ILE A 183 -0.69 -10.63 -4.59
N GLU A 184 -1.01 -9.94 -5.68
CA GLU A 184 -0.41 -8.66 -6.03
C GLU A 184 -1.25 -7.51 -5.48
N ASP A 185 -0.73 -6.80 -4.47
CA ASP A 185 -1.38 -5.62 -3.87
C ASP A 185 -0.82 -4.35 -4.49
N ASP A 186 -1.63 -3.69 -5.32
CA ASP A 186 -1.30 -2.44 -5.99
C ASP A 186 -2.10 -1.28 -5.40
N TYR A 187 -1.46 -0.48 -4.59
CA TYR A 187 -2.11 0.64 -3.91
C TYR A 187 -1.61 2.03 -4.35
N LEU A 188 -0.50 2.11 -5.13
CA LEU A 188 0.18 3.37 -5.43
C LEU A 188 0.83 3.46 -6.82
N SER A 189 0.60 2.54 -7.73
CA SER A 189 1.32 2.47 -9.01
C SER A 189 1.22 3.73 -9.89
N GLU A 190 0.27 4.62 -9.64
CA GLU A 190 0.12 5.88 -10.36
C GLU A 190 1.08 6.99 -9.86
N LEU A 191 1.68 6.83 -8.66
CA LEU A 191 2.54 7.85 -8.05
C LEU A 191 4.00 7.64 -8.43
N ILE A 192 4.33 7.81 -9.71
CA ILE A 192 5.66 7.64 -10.29
C ILE A 192 6.32 9.01 -10.44
N TYR A 193 7.52 9.20 -9.86
CA TYR A 193 8.25 10.46 -9.93
C TYR A 193 9.36 10.45 -10.96
N GLU A 194 9.88 9.28 -11.34
CA GLU A 194 10.88 9.13 -12.40
C GLU A 194 10.24 8.67 -13.71
N ASN A 195 10.47 9.43 -14.78
CA ASN A 195 9.90 9.14 -16.12
C ASN A 195 10.43 7.84 -16.75
N SER A 196 11.51 7.26 -16.23
CA SER A 196 12.09 6.01 -16.71
C SER A 196 11.41 4.76 -16.18
N MET A 197 10.51 4.90 -15.20
CA MET A 197 9.81 3.77 -14.61
C MET A 197 8.55 3.45 -15.41
N GLU A 198 8.50 2.25 -15.99
CA GLU A 198 7.34 1.72 -16.68
C GLU A 198 6.47 0.89 -15.72
N TYR A 199 5.14 1.08 -15.80
CA TYR A 199 4.20 0.28 -15.02
C TYR A 199 3.87 -1.02 -15.74
N VAL A 200 4.37 -2.13 -15.22
CA VAL A 200 4.09 -3.50 -15.70
C VAL A 200 3.84 -4.40 -14.49
N PRO A 201 2.60 -4.55 -14.00
CA PRO A 201 2.29 -5.42 -12.85
C PRO A 201 2.51 -6.91 -13.18
N PHE A 202 2.56 -7.76 -12.15
CA PHE A 202 2.59 -9.22 -12.34
C PHE A 202 1.41 -9.69 -13.19
N LYS A 203 0.20 -9.17 -12.95
CA LYS A 203 -1.00 -9.56 -13.70
C LYS A 203 -0.90 -9.31 -15.20
N TRP A 204 -0.20 -8.25 -15.66
CA TRP A 204 0.07 -8.02 -17.09
C TRP A 204 0.97 -9.08 -17.73
N LEU A 205 1.87 -9.67 -16.94
CA LEU A 205 2.83 -10.67 -17.38
C LEU A 205 2.30 -12.09 -17.22
N ASP A 206 1.23 -12.27 -16.46
CA ASP A 206 0.63 -13.53 -16.08
C ASP A 206 -0.03 -14.19 -17.30
N LYS A 207 0.50 -15.37 -17.70
CA LYS A 207 0.00 -16.18 -18.82
C LYS A 207 -0.77 -17.42 -18.37
N ASN A 208 -0.62 -17.78 -17.08
CA ASN A 208 -1.06 -19.06 -16.54
C ASN A 208 -2.13 -18.88 -15.44
N ASP A 209 -2.71 -17.67 -15.39
CA ASP A 209 -3.78 -17.31 -14.45
C ASP A 209 -3.42 -17.57 -12.97
N ARG A 210 -2.17 -17.19 -12.59
CA ARG A 210 -1.61 -17.37 -11.24
C ARG A 210 -1.66 -16.12 -10.37
N VAL A 211 -2.09 -14.97 -10.90
CA VAL A 211 -2.06 -13.71 -10.16
C VAL A 211 -3.47 -13.28 -9.76
N ILE A 212 -3.69 -13.13 -8.46
CA ILE A 212 -4.82 -12.42 -7.87
C ILE A 212 -4.37 -10.98 -7.67
N TYR A 213 -4.85 -10.08 -8.53
CA TYR A 213 -4.50 -8.67 -8.49
C TYR A 213 -5.52 -7.90 -7.65
N ILE A 214 -5.04 -7.02 -6.78
CA ILE A 214 -5.85 -6.18 -5.89
C ILE A 214 -5.43 -4.73 -6.07
N LYS A 215 -6.36 -3.87 -6.50
CA LYS A 215 -6.14 -2.43 -6.67
C LYS A 215 -6.96 -1.62 -5.68
N SER A 216 -6.33 -0.62 -5.07
CA SER A 216 -7.02 0.34 -4.20
C SER A 216 -7.06 1.73 -4.81
N PHE A 217 -8.23 2.39 -4.76
CA PHE A 217 -8.38 3.81 -5.13
C PHE A 217 -8.21 4.77 -3.94
N SER A 218 -7.95 4.25 -2.73
CA SER A 218 -7.97 5.05 -1.50
C SER A 218 -6.88 6.13 -1.43
N LYS A 219 -5.76 5.98 -2.12
CA LYS A 219 -4.64 6.93 -2.09
C LYS A 219 -4.60 7.87 -3.28
N ILE A 220 -5.25 7.50 -4.37
CA ILE A 220 -5.25 8.24 -5.65
C ILE A 220 -6.58 8.93 -5.95
N PHE A 221 -7.64 8.57 -5.23
CA PHE A 221 -8.94 9.24 -5.30
C PHE A 221 -9.29 9.80 -3.92
N LEU A 222 -10.00 9.05 -3.08
CA LEU A 222 -10.35 9.45 -1.71
C LEU A 222 -10.28 8.26 -0.75
N PRO A 223 -9.61 8.40 0.40
CA PRO A 223 -9.57 7.32 1.39
C PRO A 223 -10.95 6.90 1.88
N GLY A 224 -11.87 7.87 2.05
CA GLY A 224 -13.20 7.65 2.62
C GLY A 224 -14.20 6.95 1.73
N ILE A 225 -13.99 6.90 0.41
CA ILE A 225 -14.94 6.21 -0.50
C ILE A 225 -14.87 4.69 -0.39
N ARG A 226 -13.75 4.16 0.10
CA ARG A 226 -13.56 2.73 0.33
C ARG A 226 -13.88 1.86 -0.89
N ILE A 227 -13.27 2.15 -2.03
CA ILE A 227 -13.39 1.36 -3.26
C ILE A 227 -12.03 0.86 -3.72
N GLY A 228 -12.02 -0.36 -4.21
CA GLY A 228 -10.97 -1.01 -4.95
C GLY A 228 -11.56 -2.06 -5.87
N TYR A 229 -10.74 -2.79 -6.58
CA TYR A 229 -11.15 -3.95 -7.36
C TYR A 229 -10.11 -5.06 -7.30
N MET A 230 -10.56 -6.26 -7.60
CA MET A 230 -9.73 -7.44 -7.76
C MET A 230 -9.87 -7.96 -9.19
N ILE A 231 -8.80 -8.59 -9.69
CA ILE A 231 -8.85 -9.48 -10.84
C ILE A 231 -8.43 -10.85 -10.34
N VAL A 232 -9.32 -11.82 -10.50
CA VAL A 232 -9.16 -13.13 -9.90
C VAL A 232 -8.98 -14.22 -10.97
N PRO A 233 -8.21 -15.28 -10.68
CA PRO A 233 -8.12 -16.45 -11.56
C PRO A 233 -9.49 -17.11 -11.74
N GLU A 234 -9.75 -17.63 -12.95
CA GLU A 234 -11.03 -18.26 -13.28
C GLU A 234 -11.40 -19.37 -12.28
N CYS A 235 -10.44 -20.18 -11.87
CA CYS A 235 -10.66 -21.28 -10.93
C CYS A 235 -11.12 -20.83 -9.51
N TYR A 236 -10.88 -19.57 -9.14
CA TYR A 236 -11.31 -19.00 -7.84
C TYR A 236 -12.48 -18.04 -7.94
N ARG A 237 -12.97 -17.74 -9.15
CA ARG A 237 -14.04 -16.76 -9.38
C ARG A 237 -15.25 -16.97 -8.46
N GLU A 238 -15.86 -18.13 -8.52
CA GLU A 238 -17.07 -18.44 -7.73
C GLU A 238 -16.80 -18.39 -6.22
N THR A 239 -15.66 -18.92 -5.77
CA THR A 239 -15.30 -18.95 -4.35
C THR A 239 -15.08 -17.55 -3.81
N ILE A 240 -14.37 -16.69 -4.56
CA ILE A 240 -14.10 -15.30 -4.18
C ILE A 240 -15.38 -14.47 -4.23
N GLN A 241 -16.23 -14.62 -5.25
CA GLN A 241 -17.54 -13.97 -5.33
C GLN A 241 -18.44 -14.34 -4.14
N SER A 242 -18.46 -15.63 -3.76
CA SER A 242 -19.22 -16.10 -2.62
C SER A 242 -18.67 -15.52 -1.30
N SER A 243 -17.36 -15.49 -1.14
CA SER A 243 -16.71 -14.90 0.03
C SER A 243 -16.98 -13.39 0.14
N LYS A 244 -16.95 -12.66 -1.00
CA LYS A 244 -17.32 -11.24 -1.07
C LYS A 244 -18.75 -11.01 -0.64
N HIS A 245 -19.69 -11.77 -1.21
CA HIS A 245 -21.11 -11.67 -0.88
C HIS A 245 -21.38 -11.91 0.61
N ASN A 246 -20.72 -12.91 1.21
CA ASN A 246 -20.85 -13.21 2.63
C ASN A 246 -20.16 -12.19 3.55
N THR A 247 -19.32 -11.32 3.01
CA THR A 247 -18.60 -10.30 3.79
C THR A 247 -19.39 -8.99 3.89
N ASP A 248 -19.91 -8.47 2.78
CA ASP A 248 -20.58 -7.16 2.76
C ASP A 248 -21.73 -7.05 1.73
N ILE A 249 -22.15 -8.19 1.13
CA ILE A 249 -23.17 -8.27 0.07
C ILE A 249 -22.72 -7.50 -1.18
N THR A 250 -22.62 -6.16 -1.13
CA THR A 250 -22.12 -5.29 -2.21
C THR A 250 -21.39 -4.07 -1.63
N THR A 251 -20.43 -3.54 -2.38
CA THR A 251 -19.83 -2.24 -2.10
C THR A 251 -20.81 -1.11 -2.46
N SER A 252 -20.70 0.07 -1.83
CA SER A 252 -21.63 1.21 -2.03
C SER A 252 -21.87 1.54 -3.51
N SER A 253 -23.13 1.37 -3.98
CA SER A 253 -23.56 1.63 -5.36
C SER A 253 -23.30 3.10 -5.76
N LEU A 254 -23.70 4.05 -4.93
CA LEU A 254 -23.50 5.47 -5.19
C LEU A 254 -22.00 5.80 -5.41
N MET A 255 -21.13 5.24 -4.58
CA MET A 255 -19.69 5.51 -4.70
C MET A 255 -19.07 4.81 -5.92
N GLN A 256 -19.54 3.62 -6.29
CA GLN A 256 -19.12 2.94 -7.51
C GLN A 256 -19.48 3.76 -8.77
N ARG A 257 -20.70 4.27 -8.84
CA ARG A 257 -21.19 5.12 -9.94
C ARG A 257 -20.44 6.46 -10.00
N SER A 258 -20.14 7.04 -8.84
CA SER A 258 -19.36 8.25 -8.74
C SER A 258 -17.92 8.04 -9.23
N LEU A 259 -17.28 6.94 -8.85
CA LEU A 259 -15.95 6.60 -9.33
C LEU A 259 -15.94 6.32 -10.84
N GLN A 260 -16.93 5.59 -11.35
CA GLN A 260 -17.10 5.33 -12.78
C GLN A 260 -17.19 6.64 -13.57
N MET A 261 -18.04 7.57 -13.16
CA MET A 261 -18.20 8.86 -13.82
C MET A 261 -16.89 9.68 -13.77
N TYR A 262 -16.19 9.66 -12.63
CA TYR A 262 -14.90 10.33 -12.44
C TYR A 262 -13.82 9.77 -13.37
N ILE A 263 -13.70 8.45 -13.49
CA ILE A 263 -12.73 7.80 -14.37
C ILE A 263 -13.09 8.12 -15.83
N GLN A 264 -14.34 7.94 -16.23
CA GLN A 264 -14.80 8.14 -17.61
C GLN A 264 -14.66 9.60 -18.07
N SER A 265 -14.83 10.57 -17.18
CA SER A 265 -14.63 11.99 -17.49
C SER A 265 -13.19 12.38 -17.83
N GLY A 266 -12.22 11.51 -17.54
CA GLY A 266 -10.78 11.79 -17.69
C GLY A 266 -10.17 12.64 -16.59
N LYS A 267 -10.96 13.25 -15.70
CA LYS A 267 -10.50 14.14 -14.62
C LYS A 267 -9.59 13.45 -13.61
N TRP A 268 -9.74 12.15 -13.44
CA TRP A 268 -8.83 11.39 -12.61
C TRP A 268 -7.36 11.49 -13.07
N LYS A 269 -7.10 11.58 -14.40
CA LYS A 269 -5.74 11.76 -14.96
C LYS A 269 -5.15 13.11 -14.59
N GLU A 270 -5.97 14.16 -14.62
CA GLU A 270 -5.57 15.51 -14.21
C GLU A 270 -5.24 15.53 -12.70
N ASN A 271 -6.06 14.88 -11.88
CA ASN A 271 -5.83 14.77 -10.46
C ASN A 271 -4.55 13.97 -10.14
N ILE A 272 -4.33 12.82 -10.79
CA ILE A 272 -3.10 12.04 -10.63
C ILE A 272 -1.86 12.86 -11.02
N LYS A 273 -1.96 13.67 -12.08
CA LYS A 273 -0.86 14.57 -12.47
C LYS A 273 -0.59 15.60 -11.37
N ALA A 274 -1.63 16.25 -10.85
CA ALA A 274 -1.50 17.23 -9.77
C ALA A 274 -0.91 16.60 -8.48
N LEU A 275 -1.36 15.39 -8.11
CA LEU A 275 -0.80 14.63 -6.99
C LEU A 275 0.69 14.29 -7.22
N ASN A 276 1.04 13.82 -8.42
CA ASN A 276 2.44 13.53 -8.76
C ASN A 276 3.31 14.78 -8.68
N ASP A 277 2.85 15.93 -9.18
CA ASP A 277 3.59 17.18 -9.15
C ASP A 277 3.82 17.67 -7.71
N GLU A 278 2.79 17.58 -6.84
CA GLU A 278 2.91 17.99 -5.44
C GLU A 278 3.74 17.02 -4.60
N TYR A 279 3.47 15.73 -4.70
CA TYR A 279 4.20 14.74 -3.91
C TYR A 279 5.65 14.58 -4.35
N ARG A 280 5.96 14.81 -5.64
CA ARG A 280 7.33 14.88 -6.14
C ARG A 280 8.13 16.00 -5.47
N LYS A 281 7.55 17.18 -5.21
CA LYS A 281 8.21 18.26 -4.47
C LYS A 281 8.57 17.83 -3.07
N ARG A 282 7.60 17.27 -2.34
CA ARG A 282 7.80 16.78 -0.96
C ARG A 282 8.81 15.63 -0.90
N TYR A 283 8.74 14.70 -1.85
CA TYR A 283 9.73 13.63 -2.02
C TYR A 283 11.14 14.21 -2.22
N THR A 284 11.31 15.14 -3.16
CA THR A 284 12.61 15.77 -3.46
C THR A 284 13.16 16.50 -2.26
N LEU A 285 12.32 17.25 -1.53
CA LEU A 285 12.70 17.95 -0.31
C LEU A 285 13.18 16.97 0.77
N MET A 286 12.37 15.96 1.10
CA MET A 286 12.73 14.96 2.13
C MET A 286 13.99 14.18 1.73
N LYS A 287 14.09 13.78 0.46
CA LYS A 287 15.28 13.11 -0.08
C LYS A 287 16.53 13.97 0.08
N SER A 288 16.48 15.26 -0.28
CA SER A 288 17.63 16.17 -0.15
C SER A 288 18.10 16.28 1.30
N ILE A 289 17.19 16.32 2.27
CA ILE A 289 17.51 16.34 3.71
C ILE A 289 18.13 15.00 4.14
N LEU A 290 17.59 13.88 3.70
CA LEU A 290 18.14 12.55 3.99
C LEU A 290 19.56 12.41 3.44
N ASP A 291 19.81 12.85 2.20
CA ASP A 291 21.11 12.77 1.54
C ASP A 291 22.17 13.70 2.14
N SER A 292 21.78 14.89 2.62
CA SER A 292 22.71 15.84 3.24
C SER A 292 22.90 15.59 4.73
N ASP A 293 21.80 15.49 5.46
CA ASP A 293 21.82 15.58 6.92
C ASP A 293 21.87 14.23 7.63
N PHE A 294 21.44 13.16 6.96
CA PHE A 294 21.35 11.81 7.54
C PHE A 294 22.37 10.82 6.97
N LYS A 295 23.14 11.17 5.95
CA LYS A 295 24.07 10.26 5.25
C LYS A 295 25.04 9.53 6.17
N ASP A 296 25.45 10.14 7.27
CA ASP A 296 26.42 9.56 8.21
C ASP A 296 25.76 8.69 9.30
N ILE A 297 24.46 8.89 9.55
CA ILE A 297 23.73 8.26 10.64
C ILE A 297 22.67 7.23 10.17
N ALA A 298 22.25 7.32 8.92
CA ALA A 298 21.22 6.44 8.37
C ALA A 298 21.48 6.08 6.90
N SER A 299 20.71 5.11 6.42
CA SER A 299 20.63 4.71 5.01
C SER A 299 19.18 4.45 4.63
N TYR A 300 18.85 4.54 3.35
CA TYR A 300 17.53 4.21 2.81
C TYR A 300 17.67 3.71 1.37
N MET A 301 16.65 2.99 0.89
CA MET A 301 16.48 2.67 -0.53
C MET A 301 15.63 3.77 -1.16
N ASP A 302 16.10 4.34 -2.27
CA ASP A 302 15.40 5.41 -2.97
C ASP A 302 14.13 4.87 -3.64
N PRO A 303 12.92 5.30 -3.21
CA PRO A 303 11.68 4.72 -3.71
C PRO A 303 11.31 5.13 -5.14
N LYS A 304 11.85 6.27 -5.63
CA LYS A 304 11.57 6.84 -6.97
C LYS A 304 10.09 7.16 -7.25
N GLY A 305 9.25 7.04 -6.25
CA GLY A 305 7.82 7.25 -6.29
C GLY A 305 7.15 6.89 -4.96
N GLY A 306 5.84 6.71 -4.97
CA GLY A 306 5.07 6.33 -3.79
C GLY A 306 4.97 7.44 -2.74
N LEU A 307 4.88 7.09 -1.46
CA LEU A 307 4.53 8.03 -0.39
C LEU A 307 5.46 8.01 0.82
N ASN A 308 6.49 7.13 0.82
CA ASN A 308 7.28 6.86 2.03
C ASN A 308 8.77 6.71 1.72
N PHE A 309 9.58 7.07 2.72
CA PHE A 309 10.95 6.57 2.87
C PHE A 309 11.00 5.56 4.01
N TYR A 310 11.74 4.47 3.83
CA TYR A 310 12.08 3.52 4.87
C TYR A 310 13.56 3.69 5.21
N VAL A 311 13.80 4.20 6.41
CA VAL A 311 15.12 4.65 6.85
C VAL A 311 15.66 3.66 7.88
N THR A 312 16.90 3.21 7.68
CA THR A 312 17.60 2.29 8.59
C THR A 312 18.78 3.02 9.23
N LEU A 313 18.85 3.04 10.55
CA LEU A 313 19.94 3.62 11.31
C LEU A 313 21.21 2.76 11.17
N LYS A 314 22.37 3.40 10.97
CA LYS A 314 23.66 2.70 10.91
C LYS A 314 24.07 2.17 12.26
N ASN A 315 23.74 2.88 13.35
CA ASN A 315 23.95 2.43 14.71
C ASN A 315 22.73 1.63 15.20
N LYS A 316 22.94 0.35 15.44
CA LYS A 316 21.89 -0.60 15.84
C LYS A 316 21.53 -0.56 17.35
N ASN A 317 22.19 0.29 18.13
CA ASN A 317 21.91 0.44 19.55
C ASN A 317 20.73 1.39 19.85
N ILE A 318 20.17 2.05 18.82
CA ILE A 318 18.97 2.87 18.96
C ILE A 318 17.75 2.02 18.64
N ASP A 319 16.87 1.86 19.64
CA ASP A 319 15.53 1.26 19.43
C ASP A 319 14.57 2.34 18.90
N THR A 320 14.06 2.15 17.70
CA THR A 320 13.15 3.11 17.06
C THR A 320 11.79 3.22 17.75
N LYS A 321 11.40 2.28 18.60
CA LYS A 321 10.23 2.43 19.49
C LYS A 321 10.50 3.47 20.59
N GLU A 322 11.70 3.48 21.18
CA GLU A 322 12.12 4.50 22.14
C GLU A 322 12.30 5.86 21.45
N LEU A 323 12.91 5.87 20.27
CA LEU A 323 13.01 7.06 19.43
C LEU A 323 11.63 7.66 19.15
N PHE A 324 10.65 6.85 18.76
CA PHE A 324 9.26 7.28 18.55
C PHE A 324 8.65 7.88 19.83
N ARG A 325 8.87 7.25 21.00
CA ARG A 325 8.35 7.76 22.27
C ARG A 325 8.93 9.13 22.65
N ALA A 326 10.21 9.34 22.38
CA ALA A 326 10.88 10.61 22.58
C ALA A 326 10.38 11.69 21.61
N LEU A 327 10.31 11.38 20.31
CA LEU A 327 9.80 12.27 19.27
C LEU A 327 8.34 12.67 19.49
N LYS A 328 7.49 11.73 19.93
CA LYS A 328 6.10 12.00 20.26
C LYS A 328 5.93 13.10 21.30
N LYS A 329 6.83 13.18 22.30
CA LYS A 329 6.84 14.26 23.31
C LYS A 329 7.18 15.62 22.68
N LYS A 330 7.89 15.63 21.55
CA LYS A 330 8.25 16.81 20.77
C LYS A 330 7.26 17.12 19.63
N GLY A 331 6.14 16.39 19.55
CA GLY A 331 5.11 16.58 18.53
C GLY A 331 5.45 15.97 17.17
N VAL A 332 6.47 15.12 17.06
CA VAL A 332 6.85 14.45 15.80
C VAL A 332 6.49 12.95 15.87
N TYR A 333 5.80 12.47 14.85
CA TYR A 333 5.32 11.08 14.77
C TYR A 333 5.98 10.37 13.59
N ILE A 334 6.55 9.19 13.85
CA ILE A 334 7.13 8.28 12.86
C ILE A 334 6.53 6.88 13.03
N THR A 335 6.69 5.98 12.05
CA THR A 335 6.29 4.58 12.20
C THR A 335 7.53 3.72 12.50
N PRO A 336 7.69 3.17 13.73
CA PRO A 336 8.80 2.27 14.06
C PRO A 336 8.80 1.02 13.18
N GLY A 337 9.99 0.62 12.70
CA GLY A 337 10.13 -0.51 11.80
C GLY A 337 9.72 -1.84 12.40
N ALA A 338 9.92 -2.05 13.69
CA ALA A 338 9.55 -3.29 14.39
C ALA A 338 8.07 -3.68 14.24
N MET A 339 7.18 -2.71 13.94
CA MET A 339 5.76 -2.97 13.68
C MET A 339 5.48 -3.63 12.30
N LEU A 340 6.47 -3.65 11.42
CA LEU A 340 6.35 -4.00 10.00
C LEU A 340 6.92 -5.41 9.69
N PHE A 341 7.13 -6.20 10.73
CA PHE A 341 7.69 -7.55 10.65
C PHE A 341 6.80 -8.58 11.36
N THR A 342 6.95 -9.84 10.98
CA THR A 342 6.23 -10.94 11.68
C THR A 342 6.79 -11.19 13.07
N LYS A 343 8.10 -10.93 13.27
CA LYS A 343 8.81 -11.10 14.54
C LYS A 343 9.17 -9.74 15.15
N GLU A 344 8.82 -9.52 16.42
CA GLU A 344 9.00 -8.24 17.12
C GLU A 344 10.46 -7.77 17.25
N ASN A 345 11.43 -8.66 17.15
CA ASN A 345 12.85 -8.32 17.26
C ASN A 345 13.50 -7.86 15.95
N ASN A 346 12.74 -7.83 14.86
CA ASN A 346 13.22 -7.31 13.58
C ASN A 346 12.87 -5.82 13.41
N GLY A 347 13.69 -5.09 12.68
CA GLY A 347 13.42 -3.69 12.31
C GLY A 347 13.50 -2.69 13.47
N GLN A 348 14.16 -3.04 14.58
CA GLN A 348 14.35 -2.15 15.73
C GLN A 348 15.21 -0.93 15.38
N ASP A 349 16.06 -1.05 14.38
CA ASP A 349 16.97 -0.03 13.85
C ASP A 349 16.39 0.76 12.67
N ALA A 350 15.12 0.56 12.32
CA ALA A 350 14.50 1.17 11.16
C ALA A 350 13.16 1.87 11.49
N PHE A 351 12.78 2.82 10.66
CA PHE A 351 11.50 3.53 10.74
C PHE A 351 11.03 4.00 9.36
N ARG A 352 9.72 4.22 9.23
CA ARG A 352 9.11 4.76 8.03
C ARG A 352 8.73 6.22 8.21
N LEU A 353 8.95 7.02 7.17
CA LEU A 353 8.56 8.42 7.06
C LEU A 353 7.62 8.58 5.86
N ALA A 354 6.37 8.93 6.09
CA ALA A 354 5.43 9.34 5.05
C ALA A 354 5.51 10.86 4.84
N PHE A 355 5.67 11.32 3.59
CA PHE A 355 5.85 12.73 3.29
C PHE A 355 4.59 13.40 2.70
N TYR A 356 3.64 12.65 2.21
CA TYR A 356 2.54 13.14 1.37
C TYR A 356 1.50 14.01 2.10
N GLN A 357 1.35 13.85 3.42
CA GLN A 357 0.39 14.61 4.25
C GLN A 357 1.02 15.76 5.03
N THR A 358 2.31 16.02 4.85
CA THR A 358 3.07 17.00 5.60
C THR A 358 3.60 18.07 4.65
N ASN A 359 3.31 19.35 4.92
CA ASN A 359 3.81 20.46 4.08
C ASN A 359 5.32 20.67 4.26
N ASP A 360 5.92 21.45 3.37
CA ASP A 360 7.37 21.64 3.29
C ASP A 360 7.99 22.16 4.59
N ASP A 361 7.36 23.17 5.25
CA ASP A 361 7.86 23.73 6.50
C ASP A 361 7.86 22.70 7.63
N LYS A 362 6.80 21.89 7.72
CA LYS A 362 6.72 20.80 8.69
C LYS A 362 7.70 19.67 8.38
N ILE A 363 7.97 19.38 7.10
CA ILE A 363 9.02 18.43 6.70
C ILE A 363 10.37 18.91 7.21
N ILE A 364 10.76 20.15 6.92
CA ILE A 364 12.06 20.71 7.36
C ILE A 364 12.17 20.68 8.88
N LYS A 365 11.16 21.18 9.58
CA LYS A 365 11.14 21.24 11.06
C LYS A 365 11.17 19.84 11.69
N GLY A 366 10.36 18.91 11.18
CA GLY A 366 10.27 17.55 11.71
C GLY A 366 11.55 16.74 11.50
N MET A 367 12.16 16.87 10.32
CA MET A 367 13.43 16.21 10.02
C MET A 367 14.58 16.76 10.88
N LYS A 368 14.59 18.07 11.17
CA LYS A 368 15.56 18.66 12.10
C LYS A 368 15.40 18.08 13.52
N ILE A 369 14.18 18.05 14.05
CA ILE A 369 13.89 17.47 15.38
C ILE A 369 14.27 15.98 15.43
N LEU A 370 13.98 15.23 14.37
CA LEU A 370 14.34 13.82 14.25
C LEU A 370 15.87 13.62 14.31
N LYS A 371 16.63 14.42 13.54
CA LYS A 371 18.10 14.37 13.54
C LYS A 371 18.67 14.67 14.93
N GLU A 372 18.22 15.76 15.56
CA GLU A 372 18.68 16.16 16.90
C GLU A 372 18.43 15.07 17.94
N GLU A 373 17.26 14.41 17.89
CA GLU A 373 16.91 13.32 18.81
C GLU A 373 17.79 12.08 18.59
N ILE A 374 18.03 11.70 17.33
CA ILE A 374 18.93 10.58 17.01
C ILE A 374 20.35 10.86 17.53
N LEU A 375 20.89 12.06 17.29
CA LEU A 375 22.23 12.42 17.76
C LEU A 375 22.33 12.46 19.29
N TYR A 376 21.27 12.92 19.97
CA TYR A 376 21.18 12.89 21.43
C TYR A 376 21.24 11.47 21.97
N GLN A 377 20.46 10.55 21.39
CA GLN A 377 20.45 9.14 21.82
C GLN A 377 21.79 8.44 21.51
N LEU A 378 22.46 8.79 20.41
CA LEU A 378 23.81 8.29 20.10
C LEU A 378 24.83 8.73 21.14
N SER A 379 24.78 9.98 21.58
CA SER A 379 25.71 10.50 22.62
C SER A 379 25.42 9.92 24.00
N ALA A 380 24.14 9.71 24.35
CA ALA A 380 23.74 9.12 25.62
C ALA A 380 24.11 7.63 25.74
N ASN A 381 24.10 6.89 24.63
CA ASN A 381 24.48 5.46 24.60
C ASN A 381 26.02 5.25 24.47
N ALA A 382 26.80 6.33 24.31
CA ALA A 382 28.26 6.28 24.25
C ALA A 382 28.92 6.46 25.64
N LEU A 383 28.15 6.83 26.64
CA LEU A 383 28.56 6.97 28.05
C LEU A 383 28.14 5.73 28.86
#